data_bde0572f4a3586fcb792353824e09a24
#
_entry.id   bde0572f4a3586fcb792353824e09a24
#
_cell.length_a   1.000
_cell.length_b   1.000
_cell.length_c   1.000
_cell.angle_alpha   90.00
_cell.angle_beta   90.00
_cell.angle_gamma   90.00
#
_symmetry.space_group_name_H-M   'P 1'
#
loop_
_entity.id
_entity.type
_entity.pdbx_description
1 polymer ?
#
loop_
_entity_poly.entity_id
_entity_poly.type
_entity_poly.pdbx_seq_one_letter_code
_entity_poly.pdbx_strand_id
1 'polypeptide(L)'
;MGASPRPERDSYKCMQVLLNAGYQIIPVNPSEAGNNILGQRCYDSLASIQQPVDMVEIFRSSQAALGVTQEAISIGANVVWMQLEVFNQQAAELAESAGIKVVMNRCPKIELTKPYWTGVEP
;
A
#
# COMPACT_ATOMS: atom_id res chain seq x y z
N MET A 1 1.04 2.56 -2.90
CA MET A 1 0.59 3.18 -4.17
C MET A 1 -0.10 4.50 -3.88
N GLY A 2 0.23 5.55 -4.60
CA GLY A 2 -0.23 6.90 -4.31
C GLY A 2 0.63 7.64 -3.29
N ALA A 3 1.90 7.27 -3.15
CA ALA A 3 2.82 7.90 -2.21
C ALA A 3 3.03 9.38 -2.55
N SER A 4 3.24 10.21 -1.52
CA SER A 4 3.45 11.64 -1.67
C SER A 4 4.68 12.10 -0.89
N PRO A 5 5.47 13.05 -1.43
CA PRO A 5 6.59 13.64 -0.71
C PRO A 5 6.17 14.71 0.30
N ARG A 6 4.89 15.05 0.34
CA ARG A 6 4.38 16.11 1.22
C ARG A 6 4.14 15.59 2.63
N PRO A 7 4.80 16.14 3.68
CA PRO A 7 4.66 15.62 5.04
C PRO A 7 3.25 15.65 5.62
N GLU A 8 2.39 16.53 5.13
CA GLU A 8 1.02 16.65 5.60
C GLU A 8 0.07 15.56 5.03
N ARG A 9 0.50 14.83 4.02
CA ARG A 9 -0.31 13.78 3.40
C ARG A 9 -0.31 12.50 4.23
N ASP A 10 -1.44 11.81 4.24
CA ASP A 10 -1.60 10.56 4.99
C ASP A 10 -0.64 9.48 4.52
N SER A 11 -0.37 9.39 3.22
CA SER A 11 0.57 8.41 2.67
C SER A 11 1.98 8.62 3.22
N TYR A 12 2.43 9.87 3.35
CA TYR A 12 3.74 10.19 3.92
C TYR A 12 3.81 9.79 5.39
N LYS A 13 2.79 10.16 6.17
CA LYS A 13 2.72 9.83 7.59
C LYS A 13 2.71 8.33 7.82
N CYS A 14 1.94 7.61 7.01
CA CYS A 14 1.86 6.16 7.10
C CYS A 14 3.20 5.50 6.74
N MET A 15 3.85 5.95 5.68
CA MET A 15 5.19 5.47 5.32
C MET A 15 6.17 5.64 6.48
N GLN A 16 6.16 6.80 7.13
CA GLN A 16 7.05 7.09 8.24
C GLN A 16 6.83 6.14 9.41
N VAL A 17 5.57 5.87 9.76
CA VAL A 17 5.22 4.93 10.82
C VAL A 17 5.68 3.51 10.48
N LEU A 18 5.44 3.06 9.25
CA LEU A 18 5.83 1.73 8.81
C LEU A 18 7.35 1.56 8.74
N LEU A 19 8.07 2.56 8.24
CA LEU A 19 9.53 2.55 8.22
C LEU A 19 10.10 2.47 9.65
N ASN A 20 9.54 3.26 10.57
CA ASN A 20 9.96 3.24 11.97
C ASN A 20 9.65 1.90 12.65
N ALA A 21 8.64 1.18 12.18
CA ALA A 21 8.30 -0.15 12.67
C ALA A 21 9.17 -1.26 12.06
N GLY A 22 10.07 -0.93 11.15
CA GLY A 22 11.01 -1.89 10.56
C GLY A 22 10.57 -2.49 9.23
N TYR A 23 9.48 -2.02 8.65
CA TYR A 23 9.03 -2.51 7.34
C TYR A 23 9.86 -1.90 6.21
N GLN A 24 10.09 -2.69 5.17
CA GLN A 24 10.66 -2.19 3.93
C GLN A 24 9.53 -1.57 3.11
N ILE A 25 9.63 -0.28 2.80
CA ILE A 25 8.59 0.46 2.08
C ILE A 25 9.09 0.87 0.72
N ILE A 26 8.26 0.65 -0.29
CA ILE A 26 8.53 1.03 -1.68
C ILE A 26 7.43 1.98 -2.13
N PRO A 27 7.72 3.29 -2.25
CA PRO A 27 6.72 4.24 -2.72
C PRO A 27 6.48 4.09 -4.22
N VAL A 28 5.22 4.22 -4.62
CA VAL A 28 4.81 4.16 -6.03
C VAL A 28 3.88 5.33 -6.33
N ASN A 29 4.27 6.16 -7.28
CA ASN A 29 3.46 7.26 -7.78
C ASN A 29 4.03 7.72 -9.12
N PRO A 30 3.26 7.65 -10.22
CA PRO A 30 3.76 8.08 -11.53
C PRO A 30 4.27 9.52 -11.56
N SER A 31 3.65 10.42 -10.78
CA SER A 31 4.03 11.83 -10.71
C SER A 31 5.37 12.06 -10.02
N GLU A 32 5.83 11.12 -9.20
CA GLU A 32 7.03 11.23 -8.38
C GLU A 32 8.10 10.22 -8.78
N ALA A 33 7.92 9.54 -9.90
CA ALA A 33 8.85 8.49 -10.35
C ALA A 33 10.27 9.01 -10.45
N GLY A 34 11.22 8.27 -9.88
CA GLY A 34 12.63 8.63 -9.85
C GLY A 34 13.04 9.55 -8.71
N ASN A 35 12.09 10.17 -8.02
CA ASN A 35 12.36 10.99 -6.84
C ASN A 35 12.39 10.11 -5.58
N ASN A 36 13.01 10.62 -4.52
CA ASN A 36 13.03 9.93 -3.23
C ASN A 36 11.95 10.49 -2.31
N ILE A 37 11.28 9.59 -1.59
CA ILE A 37 10.33 9.94 -0.54
C ILE A 37 10.81 9.24 0.72
N LEU A 38 11.11 10.00 1.78
CA LEU A 38 11.65 9.46 3.02
C LEU A 38 12.88 8.55 2.78
N GLY A 39 13.74 8.93 1.82
CA GLY A 39 14.93 8.17 1.48
C GLY A 39 14.68 6.95 0.60
N GLN A 40 13.45 6.70 0.19
CA GLN A 40 13.10 5.56 -0.64
C GLN A 40 12.80 6.03 -2.06
N ARG A 41 13.40 5.37 -3.06
CA ARG A 41 13.15 5.69 -4.47
C ARG A 41 11.69 5.39 -4.82
N CYS A 42 11.04 6.35 -5.47
CA CYS A 42 9.67 6.19 -5.94
C CYS A 42 9.64 5.59 -7.35
N TYR A 43 8.79 4.59 -7.55
CA TYR A 43 8.57 3.93 -8.83
C TYR A 43 7.31 4.47 -9.51
N ASP A 44 7.24 4.35 -10.83
CA ASP A 44 6.10 4.82 -11.60
C ASP A 44 4.91 3.86 -11.56
N SER A 45 5.16 2.58 -11.34
CA SER A 45 4.11 1.55 -11.28
C SER A 45 4.55 0.38 -10.40
N LEU A 46 3.60 -0.45 -9.99
CA LEU A 46 3.91 -1.68 -9.26
C LEU A 46 4.74 -2.64 -10.12
N ALA A 47 4.46 -2.69 -11.42
CA ALA A 47 5.18 -3.57 -12.34
C ALA A 47 6.66 -3.22 -12.48
N SER A 48 7.05 -1.98 -12.19
CA SER A 48 8.44 -1.54 -12.25
C SER A 48 9.29 -2.05 -11.10
N ILE A 49 8.67 -2.54 -10.03
CA ILE A 49 9.37 -3.04 -8.84
C ILE A 49 9.95 -4.42 -9.17
N GLN A 50 11.27 -4.58 -8.98
CA GLN A 50 11.98 -5.80 -9.36
C GLN A 50 12.21 -6.78 -8.19
N GLN A 51 11.55 -6.55 -7.07
CA GLN A 51 11.65 -7.42 -5.90
C GLN A 51 10.27 -7.85 -5.45
N PRO A 52 10.14 -8.96 -4.71
CA PRO A 52 8.85 -9.41 -4.21
C PRO A 52 8.19 -8.35 -3.33
N VAL A 53 6.89 -8.21 -3.48
CA VAL A 53 6.06 -7.30 -2.69
C VAL A 53 5.02 -8.13 -1.95
N ASP A 54 5.01 -8.03 -0.62
CA ASP A 54 4.06 -8.78 0.21
C ASP A 54 2.70 -8.09 0.28
N MET A 55 2.69 -6.79 0.44
CA MET A 55 1.47 -6.01 0.61
C MET A 55 1.51 -4.74 -0.23
N VAL A 56 0.41 -4.49 -0.91
CA VAL A 56 0.18 -3.24 -1.64
C VAL A 56 -0.80 -2.41 -0.84
N GLU A 57 -0.37 -1.23 -0.41
CA GLU A 57 -1.22 -0.28 0.29
C GLU A 57 -1.68 0.81 -0.66
N ILE A 58 -2.99 1.05 -0.71
CA ILE A 58 -3.61 1.94 -1.68
C ILE A 58 -4.01 3.25 -1.03
N PHE A 59 -3.34 4.33 -1.43
CA PHE A 59 -3.64 5.73 -1.08
C PHE A 59 -4.21 6.45 -2.31
N ARG A 60 -5.08 5.79 -3.03
CA ARG A 60 -5.74 6.33 -4.22
C ARG A 60 -7.24 6.39 -3.97
N SER A 61 -7.98 7.01 -4.89
CA SER A 61 -9.43 7.02 -4.83
C SER A 61 -10.00 5.61 -4.87
N SER A 62 -11.22 5.43 -4.35
CA SER A 62 -11.91 4.15 -4.43
C SER A 62 -12.06 3.67 -5.88
N GLN A 63 -12.26 4.59 -6.82
CA GLN A 63 -12.36 4.26 -8.24
C GLN A 63 -11.06 3.71 -8.80
N ALA A 64 -9.92 4.22 -8.34
CA ALA A 64 -8.61 3.76 -8.80
C ALA A 64 -8.21 2.41 -8.18
N ALA A 65 -8.83 2.01 -7.09
CA ALA A 65 -8.45 0.83 -6.34
C ALA A 65 -8.56 -0.47 -7.15
N LEU A 66 -9.52 -0.57 -8.07
CA LEU A 66 -9.66 -1.76 -8.90
C LEU A 66 -8.44 -1.98 -9.80
N GLY A 67 -7.98 -0.93 -10.49
CA GLY A 67 -6.79 -1.01 -11.34
C GLY A 67 -5.53 -1.34 -10.56
N VAL A 68 -5.35 -0.72 -9.40
CA VAL A 68 -4.20 -1.00 -8.53
C VAL A 68 -4.24 -2.45 -8.04
N THR A 69 -5.43 -2.95 -7.70
CA THR A 69 -5.60 -4.35 -7.27
C THR A 69 -5.23 -5.33 -8.39
N GLN A 70 -5.61 -5.03 -9.63
CA GLN A 70 -5.20 -5.83 -10.78
C GLN A 70 -3.69 -5.90 -10.93
N GLU A 71 -2.99 -4.77 -10.75
CA GLU A 71 -1.52 -4.73 -10.77
C GLU A 71 -0.93 -5.54 -9.61
N ALA A 72 -1.51 -5.42 -8.41
CA ALA A 72 -1.06 -6.17 -7.24
C ALA A 72 -1.13 -7.68 -7.47
N ILE A 73 -2.20 -8.15 -8.09
CA ILE A 73 -2.36 -9.56 -8.47
C ILE A 73 -1.26 -9.97 -9.46
N SER A 74 -1.00 -9.14 -10.46
CA SER A 74 0.01 -9.41 -11.49
C SER A 74 1.41 -9.58 -10.93
N ILE A 75 1.75 -8.84 -9.88
CA ILE A 75 3.09 -8.92 -9.26
C ILE A 75 3.16 -9.95 -8.13
N GLY A 76 2.07 -10.65 -7.84
CA GLY A 76 2.06 -11.71 -6.83
C GLY A 76 2.03 -11.23 -5.38
N ALA A 77 1.47 -10.05 -5.12
CA ALA A 77 1.30 -9.57 -3.75
C ALA A 77 0.37 -10.48 -2.94
N ASN A 78 0.60 -10.60 -1.65
CA ASN A 78 -0.19 -11.45 -0.76
C ASN A 78 -1.36 -10.72 -0.11
N VAL A 79 -1.26 -9.41 0.03
CA VAL A 79 -2.24 -8.56 0.70
C VAL A 79 -2.46 -7.28 -0.09
N VAL A 80 -3.71 -6.87 -0.20
CA VAL A 80 -4.10 -5.55 -0.68
C VAL A 80 -4.76 -4.81 0.47
N TRP A 81 -4.23 -3.65 0.82
CA TRP A 81 -4.72 -2.84 1.92
C TRP A 81 -5.24 -1.51 1.39
N MET A 82 -6.54 -1.31 1.50
CA MET A 82 -7.18 -0.05 1.11
C MET A 82 -7.27 0.87 2.33
N GLN A 83 -6.66 2.05 2.19
CA GLN A 83 -6.58 3.05 3.25
C GLN A 83 -7.99 3.51 3.70
N LEU A 84 -8.04 4.26 4.81
CA LEU A 84 -9.29 4.89 5.26
C LEU A 84 -9.96 5.63 4.10
N GLU A 85 -11.27 5.44 3.98
CA GLU A 85 -12.12 6.00 2.92
C GLU A 85 -11.87 5.42 1.53
N VAL A 86 -10.90 4.49 1.38
CA VAL A 86 -10.74 3.74 0.13
C VAL A 86 -11.54 2.45 0.25
N PHE A 87 -12.57 2.35 -0.57
CA PHE A 87 -13.49 1.23 -0.52
C PHE A 87 -13.93 0.86 -1.93
N ASN A 88 -13.66 -0.37 -2.36
CA ASN A 88 -14.06 -0.87 -3.66
C ASN A 88 -14.38 -2.37 -3.57
N GLN A 89 -15.68 -2.70 -3.63
CA GLN A 89 -16.12 -4.07 -3.47
C GLN A 89 -15.68 -4.96 -4.63
N GLN A 90 -15.64 -4.44 -5.85
CA GLN A 90 -15.18 -5.19 -7.02
C GLN A 90 -13.70 -5.55 -6.88
N ALA A 91 -12.89 -4.61 -6.39
CA ALA A 91 -11.47 -4.85 -6.14
C ALA A 91 -11.28 -5.93 -5.07
N ALA A 92 -12.07 -5.86 -4.00
CA ALA A 92 -12.01 -6.85 -2.92
C ALA A 92 -12.36 -8.24 -3.42
N GLU A 93 -13.43 -8.37 -4.18
CA GLU A 93 -13.84 -9.66 -4.74
C GLU A 93 -12.81 -10.23 -5.71
N LEU A 94 -12.22 -9.37 -6.54
CA LEU A 94 -11.16 -9.76 -7.47
C LEU A 94 -9.94 -10.29 -6.72
N ALA A 95 -9.49 -9.58 -5.70
CA ALA A 95 -8.33 -9.98 -4.89
C ALA A 95 -8.60 -11.30 -4.16
N GLU A 96 -9.76 -11.45 -3.55
CA GLU A 96 -10.14 -12.67 -2.83
C GLU A 96 -10.20 -13.87 -3.79
N SER A 97 -10.73 -13.67 -5.01
CA SER A 97 -10.76 -14.70 -6.03
C SER A 97 -9.38 -15.16 -6.46
N ALA A 98 -8.38 -14.29 -6.35
CA ALA A 98 -6.99 -14.60 -6.64
C ALA A 98 -6.22 -15.13 -5.41
N GLY A 99 -6.89 -15.36 -4.29
CA GLY A 99 -6.28 -15.86 -3.07
C GLY A 99 -5.54 -14.80 -2.26
N ILE A 100 -5.79 -13.52 -2.52
CA ILE A 100 -5.15 -12.40 -1.84
C ILE A 100 -6.03 -11.92 -0.70
N LYS A 101 -5.41 -11.66 0.46
CA LYS A 101 -6.11 -11.08 1.61
C LYS A 101 -6.39 -9.60 1.36
N VAL A 102 -7.56 -9.14 1.78
CA VAL A 102 -7.99 -7.76 1.58
C VAL A 102 -8.31 -7.11 2.92
N VAL A 103 -7.78 -5.91 3.12
CA VAL A 103 -8.18 -5.01 4.20
C VAL A 103 -8.70 -3.74 3.54
N MET A 104 -9.90 -3.30 3.92
CA MET A 104 -10.50 -2.09 3.36
C MET A 104 -10.84 -1.08 4.46
N ASN A 105 -10.69 0.21 4.12
CA ASN A 105 -11.07 1.31 4.98
C ASN A 105 -10.39 1.23 6.35
N ARG A 106 -9.08 0.92 6.34
CA ARG A 106 -8.25 0.87 7.54
C ARG A 106 -6.95 1.63 7.32
N CYS A 107 -6.36 2.14 8.40
CA CYS A 107 -5.07 2.82 8.35
C CYS A 107 -4.03 2.01 9.13
N PRO A 108 -2.93 1.56 8.50
CA PRO A 108 -1.88 0.83 9.21
C PRO A 108 -1.32 1.60 10.41
N LYS A 109 -1.23 2.91 10.29
CA LYS A 109 -0.77 3.78 11.38
C LYS A 109 -1.64 3.62 12.63
N ILE A 110 -2.96 3.50 12.45
CA ILE A 110 -3.91 3.28 13.54
C ILE A 110 -3.91 1.81 13.97
N GLU A 111 -3.94 0.90 13.01
CA GLU A 111 -4.03 -0.54 13.29
C GLU A 111 -2.82 -1.07 14.05
N LEU A 112 -1.62 -0.56 13.78
CA LEU A 112 -0.41 -0.97 14.49
C LEU A 112 -0.42 -0.63 15.98
N THR A 113 -1.32 0.26 16.44
CA THR A 113 -1.48 0.55 17.87
C THR A 113 -2.34 -0.47 18.58
N LYS A 114 -3.02 -1.36 17.86
CA LYS A 114 -3.92 -2.35 18.45
C LYS A 114 -3.17 -3.62 18.85
N PRO A 115 -3.49 -4.24 20.01
CA PRO A 115 -2.72 -5.36 20.53
C PRO A 115 -2.62 -6.56 19.58
N TYR A 116 -3.65 -6.85 18.80
CA TYR A 116 -3.65 -8.01 17.91
C TYR A 116 -2.70 -7.88 16.72
N TRP A 117 -2.19 -6.67 16.44
CA TRP A 117 -1.20 -6.45 15.40
C TRP A 117 0.22 -6.51 15.92
N THR A 118 0.45 -6.18 17.20
CA THR A 118 1.80 -6.12 17.77
C THR A 118 2.46 -7.48 17.93
N GLY A 119 1.70 -8.56 17.90
CA GLY A 119 2.22 -9.92 17.95
C GLY A 119 2.51 -10.52 16.58
N VAL A 120 2.27 -9.78 15.49
CA VAL A 120 2.50 -10.25 14.13
C VAL A 120 3.93 -9.92 13.74
N GLU A 121 4.69 -10.94 13.33
CA GLU A 121 6.05 -10.73 12.86
C GLU A 121 6.05 -9.99 11.52
N PRO A 122 6.89 -8.96 11.37
CA PRO A 122 6.99 -8.23 10.12
C PRO A 122 7.54 -9.07 8.99
#